data_7ab11cf25323b69fe4824feb5989d43f
#
_entry.id   7ab11cf25323b69fe4824feb5989d43f
#
_cell.length_a   1.000
_cell.length_b   1.000
_cell.length_c   1.000
_cell.angle_alpha   90.00
_cell.angle_beta   90.00
_cell.angle_gamma   90.00
#
_symmetry.space_group_name_H-M   'P 1'
#
loop_
_entity.id
_entity.type
_entity.pdbx_description
1 polymer ?
#
loop_
_entity_poly.entity_id
_entity_poly.type
_entity_poly.pdbx_seq_one_letter_code
_entity_poly.pdbx_strand_id
1 'polypeptide(L)'
;VRQKLHMPIAIMLDTKGPEYRIKTFENGKIELKDGDTFTLTTDDIVGNQERVSVNYENLIKDLKVGDRVLVANGIIILQVRELKGNDAICDVIAGGTLSDRKSMNFPNKVMKHAYLSKQDKDDLLFGIKNEVDYVAASFVSTKQDVADLRSFLDENGGEDIEIIAKIENRSGVDHVEEICEIANGIMIARGDLGVEIPGVEVPAIQKYLINKCRMLGTRVI
;
A
#
# COMPACT_ATOMS: atom_id res chain seq x y z
N VAL A 1 -28.14 6.56 -9.41
CA VAL A 1 -27.83 7.16 -10.74
C VAL A 1 -28.07 6.15 -11.85
N ARG A 2 -27.46 4.92 -11.82
CA ARG A 2 -27.59 3.90 -12.89
C ARG A 2 -29.05 3.49 -13.14
N GLN A 3 -29.86 3.31 -12.11
CA GLN A 3 -31.29 3.01 -12.24
C GLN A 3 -32.07 4.13 -12.94
N LYS A 4 -31.76 5.43 -12.63
CA LYS A 4 -32.41 6.58 -13.26
C LYS A 4 -32.01 6.77 -14.73
N LEU A 5 -30.77 6.39 -15.09
CA LEU A 5 -30.26 6.54 -16.45
C LEU A 5 -30.51 5.31 -17.32
N HIS A 6 -30.98 4.21 -16.74
CA HIS A 6 -31.13 2.91 -17.42
C HIS A 6 -29.87 2.46 -18.16
N MET A 7 -28.70 2.77 -17.60
CA MET A 7 -27.39 2.43 -18.17
C MET A 7 -26.69 1.34 -17.33
N PRO A 8 -26.07 0.35 -17.96
CA PRO A 8 -25.31 -0.71 -17.27
C PRO A 8 -23.93 -0.17 -16.81
N ILE A 9 -23.96 0.71 -15.82
CA ILE A 9 -22.74 1.30 -15.24
C ILE A 9 -22.37 0.49 -13.99
N ALA A 10 -21.21 -0.15 -13.99
CA ALA A 10 -20.67 -0.82 -12.83
C ALA A 10 -20.11 0.18 -11.80
N ILE A 11 -20.20 -0.19 -10.53
CA ILE A 11 -19.64 0.58 -9.42
C ILE A 11 -18.47 -0.21 -8.84
N MET A 12 -17.32 0.45 -8.73
CA MET A 12 -16.12 -0.12 -8.14
C MET A 12 -15.78 0.62 -6.85
N LEU A 13 -15.63 -0.12 -5.76
CA LEU A 13 -15.13 0.38 -4.47
C LEU A 13 -13.61 0.23 -4.45
N ASP A 14 -12.88 1.30 -4.26
CA ASP A 14 -11.43 1.28 -4.04
C ASP A 14 -11.13 1.19 -2.55
N THR A 15 -10.45 0.13 -2.10
CA THR A 15 -10.08 -0.03 -0.69
C THR A 15 -8.84 0.80 -0.37
N LYS A 16 -8.69 1.15 0.90
CA LYS A 16 -7.48 1.82 1.37
C LYS A 16 -6.26 0.89 1.32
N GLY A 17 -6.47 -0.36 1.72
CA GLY A 17 -5.42 -1.36 1.85
C GLY A 17 -4.42 -1.06 2.99
N PRO A 18 -3.37 -1.87 3.10
CA PRO A 18 -2.34 -1.73 4.13
C PRO A 18 -1.46 -0.50 3.87
N GLU A 19 -1.79 0.61 4.48
CA GLU A 19 -1.09 1.86 4.32
C GLU A 19 -0.27 2.20 5.57
N TYR A 20 1.02 2.43 5.36
CA TYR A 20 1.95 2.85 6.40
C TYR A 20 2.10 4.37 6.38
N ARG A 21 1.97 4.99 7.56
CA ARG A 21 2.05 6.45 7.71
C ARG A 21 2.84 6.83 8.95
N ILE A 22 3.56 7.95 8.87
CA ILE A 22 3.96 8.67 10.07
C ILE A 22 2.74 9.31 10.73
N LYS A 23 2.82 9.55 12.05
CA LYS A 23 1.77 10.27 12.78
C LYS A 23 1.96 11.79 12.64
N THR A 24 1.69 12.55 13.69
CA THR A 24 1.65 14.01 13.68
C THR A 24 2.86 14.63 14.35
N PHE A 25 3.18 15.87 13.99
CA PHE A 25 4.22 16.70 14.59
C PHE A 25 3.62 17.79 15.47
N GLU A 26 4.37 18.28 16.45
CA GLU A 26 3.97 19.38 17.34
C GLU A 26 3.53 20.64 16.57
N ASN A 27 4.21 20.92 15.45
CA ASN A 27 3.94 22.10 14.61
C ASN A 27 3.37 21.74 13.23
N GLY A 28 2.81 20.51 13.06
CA GLY A 28 2.23 20.01 11.83
C GLY A 28 3.24 19.69 10.72
N LYS A 29 4.49 20.14 10.82
CA LYS A 29 5.57 19.86 9.86
C LYS A 29 6.95 20.15 10.45
N ILE A 30 7.96 19.55 9.82
CA ILE A 30 9.39 19.79 10.09
C ILE A 30 10.14 19.93 8.76
N GLU A 31 11.38 20.39 8.83
CA GLU A 31 12.34 20.40 7.70
C GLU A 31 13.49 19.45 7.99
N LEU A 32 13.71 18.49 7.10
CA LEU A 32 14.85 17.57 7.14
C LEU A 32 15.86 17.97 6.06
N LYS A 33 17.14 17.91 6.39
CA LYS A 33 18.24 18.16 5.45
C LYS A 33 18.96 16.87 5.12
N ASP A 34 19.56 16.81 3.94
CA ASP A 34 20.43 15.70 3.56
C ASP A 34 21.56 15.57 4.58
N GLY A 35 21.78 14.34 5.06
CA GLY A 35 22.77 14.02 6.11
C GLY A 35 22.29 14.19 7.54
N ASP A 36 21.10 14.69 7.79
CA ASP A 36 20.48 14.68 9.11
C ASP A 36 20.26 13.25 9.62
N THR A 37 20.10 13.11 10.93
CA THR A 37 19.62 11.89 11.56
C THR A 37 18.16 12.07 11.94
N PHE A 38 17.30 11.11 11.58
CA PHE A 38 15.88 11.13 11.91
C PHE A 38 15.38 9.76 12.38
N THR A 39 14.53 9.72 13.40
CA THR A 39 14.09 8.46 14.01
C THR A 39 12.61 8.22 13.74
N LEU A 40 12.30 7.04 13.18
CA LEU A 40 10.95 6.49 13.14
C LEU A 40 10.75 5.60 14.36
N THR A 41 9.66 5.82 15.12
CA THR A 41 9.43 5.06 16.36
C THR A 41 8.05 4.43 16.41
N THR A 42 7.94 3.25 17.02
CA THR A 42 6.66 2.62 17.36
C THR A 42 6.07 3.13 18.66
N ASP A 43 6.81 3.94 19.44
CA ASP A 43 6.28 4.64 20.61
C ASP A 43 5.20 5.62 20.20
N ASP A 44 4.15 5.77 21.01
CA ASP A 44 3.07 6.74 20.75
C ASP A 44 3.45 8.12 21.28
N ILE A 45 4.04 8.93 20.41
CA ILE A 45 4.48 10.30 20.72
C ILE A 45 3.96 11.28 19.67
N VAL A 46 3.89 12.55 20.04
CA VAL A 46 3.82 13.66 19.07
C VAL A 46 5.25 13.90 18.56
N GLY A 47 5.43 13.91 17.25
CA GLY A 47 6.74 14.03 16.62
C GLY A 47 7.32 15.43 16.70
N ASN A 48 8.64 15.52 16.57
CA ASN A 48 9.43 16.75 16.56
C ASN A 48 10.52 16.69 15.48
N GLN A 49 11.52 17.57 15.55
CA GLN A 49 12.62 17.64 14.58
C GLN A 49 13.52 16.37 14.58
N GLU A 50 13.48 15.55 15.62
CA GLU A 50 14.38 14.39 15.81
C GLU A 50 13.69 13.06 15.55
N ARG A 51 12.38 12.95 15.86
CA ARG A 51 11.65 11.68 15.80
C ARG A 51 10.16 11.83 15.58
N VAL A 52 9.53 10.80 15.02
CA VAL A 52 8.07 10.73 14.82
C VAL A 52 7.55 9.31 15.00
N SER A 53 6.34 9.20 15.57
CA SER A 53 5.60 7.93 15.62
C SER A 53 5.17 7.46 14.25
N VAL A 54 5.05 6.14 14.10
CA VAL A 54 4.44 5.50 12.93
C VAL A 54 3.18 4.72 13.32
N ASN A 55 2.34 4.38 12.34
CA ASN A 55 1.14 3.58 12.55
C ASN A 55 1.37 2.06 12.43
N TYR A 56 2.62 1.62 12.29
CA TYR A 56 2.98 0.21 12.08
C TYR A 56 3.80 -0.35 13.25
N GLU A 57 3.17 -1.17 14.08
CA GLU A 57 3.77 -1.70 15.32
C GLU A 57 4.92 -2.68 15.09
N ASN A 58 4.92 -3.40 13.95
CA ASN A 58 5.98 -4.35 13.63
C ASN A 58 7.17 -3.73 12.88
N LEU A 59 7.23 -2.39 12.74
CA LEU A 59 8.27 -1.69 11.98
C LEU A 59 9.67 -2.22 12.28
N ILE A 60 10.04 -2.28 13.57
CA ILE A 60 11.39 -2.66 14.00
C ILE A 60 11.69 -4.13 13.73
N LYS A 61 10.67 -5.01 13.72
CA LYS A 61 10.84 -6.44 13.43
C LYS A 61 11.08 -6.72 11.96
N ASP A 62 10.49 -5.91 11.09
CA ASP A 62 10.51 -6.12 9.64
C ASP A 62 11.63 -5.36 8.94
N LEU A 63 12.11 -4.24 9.53
CA LEU A 63 13.24 -3.49 9.00
C LEU A 63 14.59 -4.14 9.37
N LYS A 64 15.59 -3.86 8.53
CA LYS A 64 17.00 -4.20 8.74
C LYS A 64 17.86 -2.96 8.51
N VAL A 65 19.05 -2.94 9.10
CA VAL A 65 20.07 -1.93 8.81
C VAL A 65 20.38 -1.94 7.31
N GLY A 66 20.41 -0.77 6.70
CA GLY A 66 20.59 -0.56 5.25
C GLY A 66 19.29 -0.46 4.46
N ASP A 67 18.13 -0.82 5.02
CA ASP A 67 16.85 -0.67 4.33
C ASP A 67 16.52 0.81 4.09
N ARG A 68 15.83 1.07 2.96
CA ARG A 68 15.31 2.40 2.66
C ARG A 68 13.84 2.51 3.07
N VAL A 69 13.50 3.66 3.61
CA VAL A 69 12.12 4.08 3.87
C VAL A 69 11.85 5.33 3.06
N LEU A 70 10.91 5.24 2.15
CA LEU A 70 10.46 6.36 1.34
C LEU A 70 9.29 7.03 2.03
N VAL A 71 9.36 8.34 2.27
CA VAL A 71 8.29 9.09 2.95
C VAL A 71 7.76 10.15 2.00
N ALA A 72 6.46 10.48 2.12
CA ALA A 72 5.78 11.47 1.27
C ALA A 72 5.93 11.15 -0.24
N ASN A 73 5.56 9.92 -0.65
CA ASN A 73 5.67 9.43 -2.02
C ASN A 73 7.11 9.47 -2.57
N GLY A 74 8.09 9.20 -1.71
CA GLY A 74 9.50 9.13 -2.11
C GLY A 74 10.23 10.48 -2.23
N ILE A 75 9.58 11.59 -1.85
CA ILE A 75 10.25 12.91 -1.78
C ILE A 75 11.34 12.89 -0.71
N ILE A 76 11.06 12.27 0.45
CA ILE A 76 12.03 12.10 1.53
C ILE A 76 12.49 10.65 1.52
N ILE A 77 13.80 10.46 1.55
CA ILE A 77 14.45 9.15 1.55
C ILE A 77 15.25 8.99 2.83
N LEU A 78 14.86 8.02 3.64
CA LEU A 78 15.57 7.64 4.85
C LEU A 78 16.27 6.28 4.63
N GLN A 79 17.44 6.10 5.22
CA GLN A 79 18.14 4.82 5.25
C GLN A 79 18.37 4.39 6.69
N VAL A 80 17.91 3.20 7.04
CA VAL A 80 18.04 2.65 8.40
C VAL A 80 19.51 2.44 8.72
N ARG A 81 20.02 3.17 9.72
CA ARG A 81 21.40 3.06 10.24
C ARG A 81 21.46 2.11 11.43
N GLU A 82 20.50 2.18 12.33
CA GLU A 82 20.46 1.40 13.57
C GLU A 82 19.01 1.09 13.96
N LEU A 83 18.79 -0.09 14.57
CA LEU A 83 17.53 -0.48 15.19
C LEU A 83 17.77 -0.66 16.68
N LYS A 84 17.04 0.08 17.53
CA LYS A 84 17.23 0.05 18.98
C LYS A 84 15.91 0.19 19.73
N GLY A 85 15.51 -0.85 20.45
CA GLY A 85 14.22 -0.84 21.15
C GLY A 85 13.05 -0.67 20.17
N ASN A 86 12.33 0.44 20.31
CA ASN A 86 11.20 0.81 19.45
C ASN A 86 11.57 1.79 18.34
N ASP A 87 12.85 2.08 18.15
CA ASP A 87 13.37 3.11 17.26
C ASP A 87 14.10 2.52 16.05
N ALA A 88 13.77 3.02 14.86
CA ALA A 88 14.58 2.91 13.66
C ALA A 88 15.28 4.26 13.44
N ILE A 89 16.56 4.30 13.76
CA ILE A 89 17.41 5.50 13.59
C ILE A 89 17.90 5.50 12.15
N CYS A 90 17.58 6.55 11.43
CA CYS A 90 17.85 6.65 10.00
C CYS A 90 18.75 7.84 9.66
N ASP A 91 19.54 7.69 8.63
CA ASP A 91 20.19 8.79 7.93
C ASP A 91 19.25 9.35 6.88
N VAL A 92 19.13 10.67 6.77
CA VAL A 92 18.36 11.34 5.73
C VAL A 92 19.19 11.39 4.46
N ILE A 93 18.82 10.59 3.47
CA ILE A 93 19.51 10.54 2.17
C ILE A 93 19.02 11.66 1.25
N ALA A 94 17.71 11.92 1.26
CA ALA A 94 17.10 13.08 0.63
C ALA A 94 16.11 13.69 1.60
N GLY A 95 16.31 14.97 1.91
CA GLY A 95 15.51 15.74 2.84
C GLY A 95 14.38 16.51 2.17
N GLY A 96 13.73 17.36 2.94
CA GLY A 96 12.63 18.23 2.52
C GLY A 96 11.64 18.51 3.63
N THR A 97 10.53 19.16 3.29
CA THR A 97 9.44 19.43 4.23
C THR A 97 8.65 18.15 4.48
N LEU A 98 8.62 17.68 5.73
CA LEU A 98 7.84 16.54 6.19
C LEU A 98 6.67 17.00 7.05
N SER A 99 5.44 16.81 6.55
CA SER A 99 4.21 17.16 7.27
C SER A 99 3.49 15.94 7.83
N ASP A 100 2.46 16.17 8.64
CA ASP A 100 1.66 15.15 9.29
C ASP A 100 1.15 14.06 8.36
N ARG A 101 1.06 12.85 8.86
CA ARG A 101 0.35 11.70 8.28
C ARG A 101 0.81 11.32 6.86
N LYS A 102 2.06 11.65 6.50
CA LYS A 102 2.61 11.26 5.20
C LYS A 102 2.80 9.75 5.11
N SER A 103 2.55 9.22 3.91
CA SER A 103 2.76 7.80 3.59
C SER A 103 4.22 7.41 3.75
N MET A 104 4.42 6.15 4.11
CA MET A 104 5.72 5.48 4.08
C MET A 104 5.65 4.28 3.16
N ASN A 105 6.69 4.07 2.37
CA ASN A 105 6.87 2.91 1.51
C ASN A 105 8.21 2.24 1.84
N PHE A 106 8.24 0.92 1.66
CA PHE A 106 9.39 0.09 2.02
C PHE A 106 9.85 -0.71 0.79
N PRO A 107 10.63 -0.13 -0.13
CA PRO A 107 11.01 -0.77 -1.37
C PRO A 107 11.65 -2.15 -1.16
N ASN A 108 11.22 -3.13 -1.95
CA ASN A 108 11.68 -4.51 -1.89
C ASN A 108 11.43 -5.23 -0.53
N LYS A 109 10.42 -4.80 0.22
CA LYS A 109 10.04 -5.42 1.49
C LYS A 109 8.60 -5.94 1.44
N VAL A 110 8.41 -7.12 2.00
CA VAL A 110 7.08 -7.66 2.34
C VAL A 110 6.88 -7.43 3.83
N MET A 111 5.96 -6.54 4.15
CA MET A 111 5.64 -6.21 5.54
C MET A 111 4.62 -7.21 6.09
N LYS A 112 4.83 -7.68 7.32
CA LYS A 112 3.96 -8.69 7.95
C LYS A 112 2.81 -8.05 8.71
N HIS A 113 1.68 -7.93 8.06
CA HIS A 113 0.44 -7.44 8.65
C HIS A 113 -0.76 -8.22 8.13
N ALA A 114 -1.91 -8.11 8.81
CA ALA A 114 -3.18 -8.58 8.26
C ALA A 114 -3.56 -7.68 7.06
N TYR A 115 -3.93 -8.29 5.93
CA TYR A 115 -4.24 -7.53 4.71
C TYR A 115 -5.42 -6.58 4.93
N LEU A 116 -6.51 -7.04 5.54
CA LEU A 116 -7.70 -6.22 5.80
C LEU A 116 -7.61 -5.54 7.18
N SER A 117 -7.47 -4.23 7.17
CA SER A 117 -7.63 -3.42 8.37
C SER A 117 -9.10 -3.38 8.84
N LYS A 118 -9.34 -2.86 10.05
CA LYS A 118 -10.72 -2.62 10.51
C LYS A 118 -11.47 -1.66 9.57
N GLN A 119 -10.78 -0.60 9.09
CA GLN A 119 -11.38 0.37 8.16
C GLN A 119 -11.75 -0.29 6.84
N ASP A 120 -10.86 -1.13 6.27
CA ASP A 120 -11.18 -1.84 5.02
C ASP A 120 -12.41 -2.72 5.18
N LYS A 121 -12.54 -3.42 6.32
CA LYS A 121 -13.71 -4.25 6.62
C LYS A 121 -14.99 -3.42 6.72
N ASP A 122 -14.96 -2.28 7.39
CA ASP A 122 -16.10 -1.37 7.50
C ASP A 122 -16.50 -0.80 6.12
N ASP A 123 -15.51 -0.43 5.28
CA ASP A 123 -15.73 0.06 3.92
C ASP A 123 -16.28 -1.04 2.99
N LEU A 124 -15.79 -2.28 3.11
CA LEU A 124 -16.31 -3.42 2.36
C LEU A 124 -17.76 -3.73 2.72
N LEU A 125 -18.13 -3.71 4.01
CA LEU A 125 -19.52 -3.87 4.45
C LEU A 125 -20.42 -2.76 3.88
N PHE A 126 -19.91 -1.53 3.83
CA PHE A 126 -20.61 -0.42 3.16
C PHE A 126 -20.77 -0.69 1.65
N GLY A 127 -19.74 -1.21 0.98
CA GLY A 127 -19.79 -1.59 -0.43
C GLY A 127 -20.85 -2.66 -0.71
N ILE A 128 -20.85 -3.75 0.06
CA ILE A 128 -21.84 -4.84 -0.03
C ILE A 128 -23.26 -4.29 0.12
N LYS A 129 -23.50 -3.46 1.17
CA LYS A 129 -24.81 -2.84 1.41
C LYS A 129 -25.27 -1.94 0.24
N ASN A 130 -24.35 -1.35 -0.50
CA ASN A 130 -24.64 -0.47 -1.64
C ASN A 130 -24.54 -1.19 -2.99
N GLU A 131 -24.48 -2.52 -2.99
CA GLU A 131 -24.51 -3.35 -4.20
C GLU A 131 -23.44 -2.91 -5.22
N VAL A 132 -22.17 -2.78 -4.76
CA VAL A 132 -21.05 -2.53 -5.67
C VAL A 132 -20.77 -3.76 -6.50
N ASP A 133 -20.30 -3.58 -7.73
CA ASP A 133 -20.02 -4.67 -8.66
C ASP A 133 -18.58 -5.17 -8.55
N TYR A 134 -17.67 -4.27 -8.15
CA TYR A 134 -16.23 -4.55 -8.03
C TYR A 134 -15.64 -3.99 -6.74
N VAL A 135 -14.61 -4.67 -6.27
CA VAL A 135 -13.67 -4.13 -5.28
C VAL A 135 -12.29 -4.04 -5.93
N ALA A 136 -11.73 -2.84 -6.00
CA ALA A 136 -10.32 -2.61 -6.33
C ALA A 136 -9.50 -2.73 -5.05
N ALA A 137 -8.78 -3.84 -4.91
CA ALA A 137 -8.04 -4.23 -3.73
C ALA A 137 -6.64 -3.61 -3.74
N SER A 138 -6.40 -2.57 -2.93
CA SER A 138 -5.15 -1.82 -2.91
C SER A 138 -4.01 -2.61 -2.26
N PHE A 139 -2.77 -2.42 -2.77
CA PHE A 139 -1.52 -2.97 -2.26
C PHE A 139 -1.48 -4.50 -2.14
N VAL A 140 -2.14 -5.22 -3.04
CA VAL A 140 -2.05 -6.68 -3.11
C VAL A 140 -0.60 -7.10 -3.36
N SER A 141 -0.08 -7.93 -2.49
CA SER A 141 1.31 -8.42 -2.52
C SER A 141 1.40 -9.92 -2.80
N THR A 142 0.38 -10.68 -2.41
CA THR A 142 0.35 -12.14 -2.51
C THR A 142 -1.05 -12.66 -2.86
N LYS A 143 -1.13 -13.93 -3.27
CA LYS A 143 -2.39 -14.65 -3.44
C LYS A 143 -3.22 -14.67 -2.15
N GLN A 144 -2.57 -14.78 -0.98
CA GLN A 144 -3.25 -14.83 0.32
C GLN A 144 -4.04 -13.55 0.61
N ASP A 145 -3.53 -12.37 0.19
CA ASP A 145 -4.23 -11.10 0.39
C ASP A 145 -5.58 -11.10 -0.34
N VAL A 146 -5.61 -11.62 -1.57
CA VAL A 146 -6.85 -11.76 -2.35
C VAL A 146 -7.78 -12.82 -1.73
N ALA A 147 -7.22 -13.93 -1.22
CA ALA A 147 -7.98 -14.97 -0.56
C ALA A 147 -8.64 -14.48 0.73
N ASP A 148 -7.94 -13.66 1.53
CA ASP A 148 -8.46 -13.05 2.75
C ASP A 148 -9.63 -12.10 2.43
N LEU A 149 -9.48 -11.29 1.37
CA LEU A 149 -10.54 -10.40 0.89
C LEU A 149 -11.75 -11.21 0.39
N ARG A 150 -11.52 -12.25 -0.42
CA ARG A 150 -12.59 -13.11 -0.94
C ARG A 150 -13.38 -13.75 0.20
N SER A 151 -12.69 -14.36 1.17
CA SER A 151 -13.32 -14.96 2.34
C SER A 151 -14.18 -13.96 3.10
N PHE A 152 -13.67 -12.73 3.31
CA PHE A 152 -14.44 -11.70 3.99
C PHE A 152 -15.70 -11.30 3.21
N LEU A 153 -15.62 -11.15 1.90
CA LEU A 153 -16.79 -10.84 1.06
C LEU A 153 -17.82 -11.97 1.11
N ASP A 154 -17.39 -13.22 0.95
CA ASP A 154 -18.26 -14.40 0.97
C ASP A 154 -18.99 -14.56 2.33
N GLU A 155 -18.29 -14.34 3.44
CA GLU A 155 -18.87 -14.39 4.78
C GLU A 155 -19.90 -13.31 5.06
N ASN A 156 -19.94 -12.23 4.26
CA ASN A 156 -20.78 -11.06 4.49
C ASN A 156 -21.80 -10.79 3.37
N GLY A 157 -22.00 -11.74 2.44
CA GLY A 157 -23.00 -11.65 1.38
C GLY A 157 -22.54 -10.86 0.15
N GLY A 158 -21.23 -10.84 -0.09
CA GLY A 158 -20.58 -10.22 -1.25
C GLY A 158 -20.00 -11.23 -2.25
N GLU A 159 -20.58 -12.44 -2.36
CA GLU A 159 -20.08 -13.54 -3.22
C GLU A 159 -20.01 -13.13 -4.69
N ASP A 160 -20.94 -12.30 -5.14
CA ASP A 160 -21.04 -11.84 -6.53
C ASP A 160 -20.11 -10.66 -6.85
N ILE A 161 -19.44 -10.06 -5.85
CA ILE A 161 -18.54 -8.94 -6.04
C ILE A 161 -17.23 -9.43 -6.64
N GLU A 162 -16.85 -8.90 -7.80
CA GLU A 162 -15.58 -9.23 -8.44
C GLU A 162 -14.41 -8.46 -7.82
N ILE A 163 -13.24 -9.11 -7.68
CA ILE A 163 -12.02 -8.52 -7.12
C ILE A 163 -11.05 -8.15 -8.23
N ILE A 164 -10.67 -6.87 -8.27
CA ILE A 164 -9.59 -6.34 -9.10
C ILE A 164 -8.38 -6.09 -8.19
N ALA A 165 -7.36 -6.93 -8.27
CA ALA A 165 -6.15 -6.77 -7.48
C ALA A 165 -5.27 -5.64 -8.04
N LYS A 166 -4.97 -4.64 -7.23
CA LYS A 166 -4.08 -3.53 -7.62
C LYS A 166 -2.63 -3.92 -7.35
N ILE A 167 -1.83 -3.94 -8.41
CA ILE A 167 -0.40 -4.24 -8.34
C ILE A 167 0.35 -2.91 -8.18
N GLU A 168 0.82 -2.66 -6.97
CA GLU A 168 1.36 -1.39 -6.51
C GLU A 168 2.76 -1.51 -5.89
N ASN A 169 3.28 -2.75 -5.78
CA ASN A 169 4.58 -3.03 -5.17
C ASN A 169 5.32 -4.18 -5.88
N ARG A 170 6.60 -4.36 -5.55
CA ARG A 170 7.45 -5.40 -6.16
C ARG A 170 6.88 -6.80 -5.90
N SER A 171 6.42 -7.09 -4.70
CA SER A 171 5.87 -8.41 -4.36
C SER A 171 4.68 -8.78 -5.24
N GLY A 172 3.74 -7.84 -5.45
CA GLY A 172 2.60 -8.07 -6.35
C GLY A 172 3.02 -8.34 -7.80
N VAL A 173 4.09 -7.68 -8.27
CA VAL A 173 4.66 -7.98 -9.60
C VAL A 173 5.22 -9.39 -9.65
N ASP A 174 5.98 -9.78 -8.64
CA ASP A 174 6.67 -11.08 -8.59
C ASP A 174 5.67 -12.26 -8.44
N HIS A 175 4.53 -12.05 -7.78
CA HIS A 175 3.48 -13.05 -7.53
C HIS A 175 2.26 -12.91 -8.45
N VAL A 176 2.34 -12.12 -9.53
CA VAL A 176 1.17 -11.82 -10.37
C VAL A 176 0.46 -13.07 -10.91
N GLU A 177 1.20 -14.13 -11.25
CA GLU A 177 0.61 -15.37 -11.76
C GLU A 177 -0.31 -16.02 -10.72
N GLU A 178 0.16 -16.14 -9.47
CA GLU A 178 -0.61 -16.71 -8.36
C GLU A 178 -1.81 -15.81 -7.99
N ILE A 179 -1.65 -14.49 -8.06
CA ILE A 179 -2.73 -13.53 -7.84
C ILE A 179 -3.81 -13.68 -8.90
N CYS A 180 -3.43 -13.84 -10.17
CA CYS A 180 -4.37 -14.05 -11.28
C CYS A 180 -5.19 -15.34 -11.17
N GLU A 181 -4.75 -16.34 -10.41
CA GLU A 181 -5.51 -17.61 -10.22
C GLU A 181 -6.83 -17.38 -9.48
N ILE A 182 -6.92 -16.34 -8.64
CA ILE A 182 -8.10 -16.11 -7.79
C ILE A 182 -8.70 -14.69 -7.91
N ALA A 183 -7.97 -13.72 -8.48
CA ALA A 183 -8.50 -12.39 -8.76
C ALA A 183 -9.28 -12.39 -10.10
N ASN A 184 -10.37 -11.65 -10.16
CA ASN A 184 -11.16 -11.49 -11.38
C ASN A 184 -10.50 -10.53 -12.40
N GLY A 185 -9.55 -9.74 -11.95
CA GLY A 185 -8.75 -8.83 -12.77
C GLY A 185 -7.59 -8.22 -12.02
N ILE A 186 -6.72 -7.55 -12.75
CA ILE A 186 -5.55 -6.84 -12.24
C ILE A 186 -5.65 -5.36 -12.63
N MET A 187 -5.28 -4.48 -11.72
CA MET A 187 -5.05 -3.06 -12.02
C MET A 187 -3.58 -2.72 -11.82
N ILE A 188 -2.93 -2.20 -12.86
CA ILE A 188 -1.54 -1.74 -12.80
C ILE A 188 -1.54 -0.29 -12.35
N ALA A 189 -1.46 -0.06 -11.05
CA ALA A 189 -1.52 1.27 -10.45
C ALA A 189 -0.14 1.95 -10.53
N ARG A 190 0.18 2.52 -11.70
CA ARG A 190 1.52 3.05 -12.03
C ARG A 190 2.01 4.13 -11.08
N GLY A 191 1.10 4.92 -10.51
CA GLY A 191 1.44 5.97 -9.56
C GLY A 191 2.16 5.41 -8.33
N ASP A 192 1.50 4.49 -7.63
CA ASP A 192 2.02 3.86 -6.42
C ASP A 192 3.16 2.88 -6.74
N LEU A 193 3.03 2.13 -7.83
CA LEU A 193 4.07 1.24 -8.30
C LEU A 193 5.39 1.99 -8.57
N GLY A 194 5.32 3.22 -9.12
CA GLY A 194 6.50 4.06 -9.41
C GLY A 194 7.15 4.68 -8.17
N VAL A 195 6.50 4.61 -7.00
CA VAL A 195 7.12 4.94 -5.70
C VAL A 195 7.94 3.75 -5.20
N GLU A 196 7.42 2.54 -5.34
CA GLU A 196 8.03 1.29 -4.84
C GLU A 196 9.15 0.76 -5.76
N ILE A 197 9.06 1.03 -7.04
CA ILE A 197 9.97 0.52 -8.09
C ILE A 197 10.58 1.73 -8.82
N PRO A 198 11.84 1.65 -9.24
CA PRO A 198 12.45 2.71 -10.06
C PRO A 198 11.55 3.06 -11.25
N GLY A 199 11.20 4.36 -11.39
CA GLY A 199 10.26 4.81 -12.42
C GLY A 199 10.62 4.42 -13.85
N VAL A 200 11.93 4.23 -14.13
CA VAL A 200 12.42 3.77 -15.43
C VAL A 200 12.05 2.30 -15.75
N GLU A 201 11.75 1.49 -14.73
CA GLU A 201 11.34 0.09 -14.89
C GLU A 201 9.82 -0.06 -15.11
N VAL A 202 9.02 0.91 -14.67
CA VAL A 202 7.56 0.83 -14.70
C VAL A 202 7.00 0.53 -16.10
N PRO A 203 7.47 1.12 -17.20
CA PRO A 203 6.94 0.79 -18.53
C PRO A 203 7.21 -0.65 -18.95
N ALA A 204 8.37 -1.22 -18.59
CA ALA A 204 8.71 -2.61 -18.89
C ALA A 204 7.86 -3.58 -18.06
N ILE A 205 7.71 -3.30 -16.76
CA ILE A 205 6.86 -4.06 -15.83
C ILE A 205 5.39 -4.01 -16.27
N GLN A 206 4.88 -2.85 -16.67
CA GLN A 206 3.53 -2.74 -17.21
C GLN A 206 3.30 -3.67 -18.39
N LYS A 207 4.22 -3.70 -19.37
CA LYS A 207 4.13 -4.60 -20.52
C LYS A 207 4.19 -6.07 -20.12
N TYR A 208 5.05 -6.40 -19.17
CA TYR A 208 5.16 -7.75 -18.61
C TYR A 208 3.83 -8.18 -17.98
N LEU A 209 3.25 -7.38 -17.08
CA LEU A 209 1.99 -7.65 -16.41
C LEU A 209 0.83 -7.81 -17.41
N ILE A 210 0.71 -6.90 -18.38
CA ILE A 210 -0.32 -6.99 -19.44
C ILE A 210 -0.20 -8.32 -20.20
N ASN A 211 1.01 -8.70 -20.61
CA ASN A 211 1.22 -9.96 -21.34
C ASN A 211 0.87 -11.18 -20.48
N LYS A 212 1.26 -11.19 -19.21
CA LYS A 212 0.92 -12.28 -18.28
C LYS A 212 -0.60 -12.41 -18.09
N CYS A 213 -1.30 -11.31 -17.81
CA CYS A 213 -2.75 -11.31 -17.66
C CYS A 213 -3.45 -11.83 -18.94
N ARG A 214 -2.99 -11.39 -20.13
CA ARG A 214 -3.54 -11.87 -21.41
C ARG A 214 -3.36 -13.37 -21.60
N MET A 215 -2.18 -13.91 -21.26
CA MET A 215 -1.91 -15.34 -21.35
C MET A 215 -2.76 -16.17 -20.41
N LEU A 216 -3.08 -15.62 -19.23
CA LEU A 216 -3.90 -16.27 -18.21
C LEU A 216 -5.40 -16.02 -18.38
N GLY A 217 -5.81 -15.20 -19.36
CA GLY A 217 -7.22 -14.85 -19.56
C GLY A 217 -7.79 -13.90 -18.51
N THR A 218 -6.92 -13.25 -17.71
CA THR A 218 -7.29 -12.32 -16.65
C THR A 218 -7.45 -10.90 -17.20
N ARG A 219 -8.51 -10.19 -16.78
CA ARG A 219 -8.73 -8.77 -17.17
C ARG A 219 -7.59 -7.91 -16.62
N VAL A 220 -7.22 -6.86 -17.37
CA VAL A 220 -6.19 -5.90 -16.95
C VAL A 220 -6.64 -4.46 -17.20
N ILE A 221 -6.49 -3.64 -16.18
CA ILE A 221 -6.73 -2.20 -16.18
C ILE A 221 -5.38 -1.47 -16.06
#